data_4b5630c7fd5037ef8d3f0d93d1278688
#
_entry.id   4b5630c7fd5037ef8d3f0d93d1278688
#
_cell.length_a   1.000
_cell.length_b   1.000
_cell.length_c   1.000
_cell.angle_alpha   90.00
_cell.angle_beta   90.00
_cell.angle_gamma   90.00
#
_symmetry.space_group_name_H-M   'P 1'
#
loop_
_entity.id
_entity.type
_entity.pdbx_description
1 polymer ?
#
loop_
_entity_poly.entity_id
_entity_poly.type
_entity_poly.pdbx_seq_one_letter_code
_entity_poly.pdbx_strand_id
1 'polypeptide(L)'
;GYLGAIMKAFGNKNLKWQKVEKQNVGLDFEIFHSRLTGSFNVYRDLSKDVLIDVSIAPSLGFSSYKENLGEVENSGVELSLKGTVLRDVKRELNWDIFFNLAHNKNKVKKINKALTAFNADQDSKVENKPMIRYKEGLSQNTIWVNESLGIDPATGDEIFLDMNGNKVNKWDSKNYKP
;
A
#
# COMPACT_ATOMS: atom_id res chain seq x y z
N GLY A 1 -17.48 33.79 -31.89
CA GLY A 1 -17.01 33.18 -30.65
C GLY A 1 -15.59 32.69 -30.80
N TYR A 2 -14.69 33.03 -29.87
CA TYR A 2 -13.31 32.54 -29.87
C TYR A 2 -13.27 31.17 -29.26
N LEU A 3 -12.77 30.16 -29.95
CA LEU A 3 -12.52 28.82 -29.43
C LEU A 3 -11.20 28.86 -28.63
N GLY A 4 -11.27 28.85 -27.32
CA GLY A 4 -10.13 28.72 -26.44
C GLY A 4 -9.91 27.25 -26.07
N ALA A 5 -8.66 26.78 -26.11
CA ALA A 5 -8.26 25.48 -25.59
C ALA A 5 -7.71 25.66 -24.16
N ILE A 6 -8.25 24.87 -23.21
CA ILE A 6 -7.74 24.80 -21.83
C ILE A 6 -6.99 23.49 -21.69
N MET A 7 -5.71 23.54 -21.33
CA MET A 7 -4.93 22.36 -20.97
C MET A 7 -5.41 21.84 -19.61
N LYS A 8 -5.94 20.63 -19.57
CA LYS A 8 -6.51 20.02 -18.32
C LYS A 8 -5.50 19.22 -17.53
N ALA A 9 -4.45 18.71 -18.15
CA ALA A 9 -3.46 17.87 -17.49
C ALA A 9 -2.11 17.97 -18.18
N PHE A 10 -1.06 17.74 -17.42
CA PHE A 10 0.30 17.62 -17.95
C PHE A 10 0.45 16.23 -18.59
N GLY A 11 0.81 16.19 -19.86
CA GLY A 11 0.96 14.96 -20.63
C GLY A 11 2.31 14.28 -20.40
N ASN A 12 2.31 12.94 -20.34
CA ASN A 12 3.52 12.14 -20.31
C ASN A 12 3.59 11.25 -21.56
N LYS A 13 4.51 11.54 -22.46
CA LYS A 13 4.69 10.79 -23.73
C LYS A 13 5.22 9.37 -23.53
N ASN A 14 5.83 9.10 -22.39
CA ASN A 14 6.42 7.80 -22.05
C ASN A 14 5.47 6.89 -21.26
N LEU A 15 4.22 7.32 -21.11
CA LEU A 15 3.23 6.58 -20.33
C LEU A 15 2.92 5.23 -20.99
N LYS A 16 3.02 4.17 -20.21
CA LYS A 16 2.69 2.81 -20.63
C LYS A 16 1.38 2.35 -20.01
N TRP A 17 0.69 1.46 -20.71
CA TRP A 17 -0.49 0.80 -20.17
C TRP A 17 -0.13 -0.14 -19.03
N GLN A 18 -0.88 -0.04 -17.95
CA GLN A 18 -0.79 -0.99 -16.85
C GLN A 18 -1.22 -2.38 -17.30
N LYS A 19 -0.45 -3.40 -16.92
CA LYS A 19 -0.75 -4.81 -17.14
C LYS A 19 -0.83 -5.53 -15.80
N VAL A 20 -1.78 -6.43 -15.65
CA VAL A 20 -1.92 -7.24 -14.43
C VAL A 20 -1.88 -8.71 -14.80
N GLU A 21 -0.91 -9.41 -14.28
CA GLU A 21 -0.83 -10.88 -14.28
C GLU A 21 -1.46 -11.38 -12.98
N LYS A 22 -2.52 -12.19 -13.10
CA LYS A 22 -3.21 -12.77 -11.95
C LYS A 22 -3.01 -14.29 -11.92
N GLN A 23 -2.59 -14.79 -10.78
CA GLN A 23 -2.46 -16.20 -10.47
C GLN A 23 -3.30 -16.50 -9.24
N ASN A 24 -4.17 -17.47 -9.32
CA ASN A 24 -5.02 -17.90 -8.20
C ASN A 24 -5.13 -19.42 -8.21
N VAL A 25 -4.97 -20.01 -7.04
CA VAL A 25 -5.24 -21.43 -6.79
C VAL A 25 -6.19 -21.52 -5.62
N GLY A 26 -7.33 -22.12 -5.84
CA GLY A 26 -8.38 -22.31 -4.84
C GLY A 26 -8.74 -23.77 -4.65
N LEU A 27 -9.15 -24.10 -3.45
CA LEU A 27 -9.68 -25.39 -3.05
C LEU A 27 -10.96 -25.17 -2.26
N ASP A 28 -12.07 -25.70 -2.79
CA ASP A 28 -13.32 -25.79 -2.05
C ASP A 28 -13.51 -27.24 -1.57
N PHE A 29 -13.94 -27.39 -0.34
CA PHE A 29 -14.15 -28.71 0.25
C PHE A 29 -15.41 -28.77 1.09
N GLU A 30 -15.98 -29.96 1.09
CA GLU A 30 -17.14 -30.30 1.89
C GLU A 30 -16.92 -31.69 2.49
N ILE A 31 -16.91 -31.80 3.80
CA ILE A 31 -16.63 -33.06 4.51
C ILE A 31 -17.62 -33.28 5.65
N PHE A 32 -17.64 -34.51 6.19
CA PHE A 32 -18.53 -34.91 7.27
C PHE A 32 -20.03 -34.72 6.95
N HIS A 33 -20.49 -35.13 5.76
CA HIS A 33 -21.87 -34.98 5.32
C HIS A 33 -22.34 -33.52 5.40
N SER A 34 -21.57 -32.59 4.79
CA SER A 34 -21.82 -31.15 4.77
C SER A 34 -21.77 -30.46 6.14
N ARG A 35 -21.21 -31.12 7.16
CA ARG A 35 -21.03 -30.46 8.46
C ARG A 35 -19.86 -29.52 8.51
N LEU A 36 -18.86 -29.74 7.69
CA LEU A 36 -17.74 -28.81 7.53
C LEU A 36 -17.56 -28.49 6.06
N THR A 37 -17.77 -27.25 5.73
CA THR A 37 -17.50 -26.70 4.38
C THR A 37 -16.47 -25.59 4.49
N GLY A 38 -15.65 -25.45 3.48
CA GLY A 38 -14.66 -24.38 3.46
C GLY A 38 -14.09 -24.14 2.10
N SER A 39 -13.47 -22.98 1.97
CA SER A 39 -12.69 -22.58 0.82
C SER A 39 -11.32 -22.08 1.27
N PHE A 40 -10.29 -22.45 0.55
CA PHE A 40 -8.93 -21.99 0.73
C PHE A 40 -8.42 -21.45 -0.58
N ASN A 41 -7.98 -20.20 -0.62
CA ASN A 41 -7.46 -19.54 -1.81
C ASN A 41 -6.07 -18.98 -1.52
N VAL A 42 -5.18 -19.14 -2.50
CA VAL A 42 -3.86 -18.49 -2.54
C VAL A 42 -3.78 -17.73 -3.84
N TYR A 43 -3.43 -16.45 -3.77
CA TYR A 43 -3.33 -15.62 -4.95
C TYR A 43 -2.04 -14.82 -4.99
N ARG A 44 -1.67 -14.47 -6.20
CA ARG A 44 -0.55 -13.58 -6.51
C ARG A 44 -0.88 -12.77 -7.75
N ASP A 45 -0.96 -11.47 -7.58
CA ASP A 45 -1.22 -10.50 -8.63
C ASP A 45 0.04 -9.66 -8.84
N LEU A 46 0.60 -9.69 -10.04
CA LEU A 46 1.74 -8.86 -10.44
C LEU A 46 1.25 -7.77 -11.39
N SER A 47 1.21 -6.55 -10.89
CA SER A 47 0.89 -5.36 -11.67
C SER A 47 2.17 -4.73 -12.20
N LYS A 48 2.29 -4.62 -13.52
CA LYS A 48 3.41 -3.98 -14.23
C LYS A 48 2.99 -2.61 -14.73
N ASP A 49 3.93 -1.67 -14.76
CA ASP A 49 3.70 -0.30 -15.24
C ASP A 49 2.52 0.39 -14.52
N VAL A 50 2.40 0.18 -13.19
CA VAL A 50 1.32 0.74 -12.37
C VAL A 50 1.29 2.26 -12.51
N LEU A 51 0.10 2.82 -12.74
CA LEU A 51 -0.09 4.26 -12.89
C LEU A 51 -0.30 4.91 -11.54
N ILE A 52 0.46 5.97 -11.27
CA ILE A 52 0.31 6.82 -10.10
C ILE A 52 0.25 8.29 -10.50
N ASP A 53 -0.32 9.10 -9.61
CA ASP A 53 -0.25 10.55 -9.70
C ASP A 53 0.96 11.06 -8.90
N VAL A 54 1.89 11.69 -9.61
CA VAL A 54 3.07 12.32 -9.00
C VAL A 54 2.78 13.79 -8.84
N SER A 55 2.86 14.30 -7.60
CA SER A 55 2.68 15.72 -7.30
C SER A 55 3.83 16.54 -7.88
N ILE A 56 3.50 17.69 -8.46
CA ILE A 56 4.47 18.65 -9.00
C ILE A 56 4.22 20.04 -8.41
N ALA A 57 5.21 20.92 -8.57
CA ALA A 57 5.10 22.28 -8.07
C ALA A 57 3.90 23.01 -8.71
N PRO A 58 3.01 23.63 -7.94
CA PRO A 58 1.84 24.35 -8.46
C PRO A 58 2.19 25.48 -9.44
N SER A 59 3.41 25.99 -9.39
CA SER A 59 3.94 26.99 -10.33
C SER A 59 3.95 26.54 -11.78
N LEU A 60 3.86 25.22 -12.03
CA LEU A 60 3.74 24.64 -13.37
C LEU A 60 2.30 24.64 -13.91
N GLY A 61 1.34 25.14 -13.13
CA GLY A 61 -0.08 25.20 -13.50
C GLY A 61 -0.86 23.92 -13.31
N PHE A 62 -0.24 22.87 -12.76
CA PHE A 62 -0.87 21.56 -12.45
C PHE A 62 -0.43 21.08 -11.07
N SER A 63 -1.28 20.31 -10.42
CA SER A 63 -0.98 19.71 -9.10
C SER A 63 -0.26 18.36 -9.21
N SER A 64 -0.48 17.65 -10.32
CA SER A 64 0.11 16.32 -10.53
C SER A 64 0.16 15.95 -12.01
N TYR A 65 0.94 14.93 -12.33
CA TYR A 65 0.92 14.26 -13.62
C TYR A 65 0.97 12.75 -13.44
N LYS A 66 0.59 12.00 -14.47
CA LYS A 66 0.61 10.54 -14.45
C LYS A 66 1.98 9.99 -14.79
N GLU A 67 2.46 9.03 -13.98
CA GLU A 67 3.72 8.34 -14.19
C GLU A 67 3.53 6.85 -13.91
N ASN A 68 4.39 6.00 -14.51
CA ASN A 68 4.41 4.59 -14.20
C ASN A 68 5.32 4.35 -12.99
N LEU A 69 4.78 3.76 -11.91
CA LEU A 69 5.52 3.39 -10.71
C LEU A 69 6.60 2.33 -10.99
N GLY A 70 6.26 1.35 -11.84
CA GLY A 70 7.06 0.16 -12.06
C GLY A 70 6.23 -1.09 -11.78
N GLU A 71 6.69 -1.96 -10.90
CA GLU A 71 6.03 -3.25 -10.63
C GLU A 71 5.61 -3.35 -9.16
N VAL A 72 4.36 -3.76 -8.95
CA VAL A 72 3.79 -4.02 -7.62
C VAL A 72 3.20 -5.42 -7.58
N GLU A 73 3.53 -6.16 -6.54
CA GLU A 73 3.02 -7.49 -6.27
C GLU A 73 2.05 -7.44 -5.09
N ASN A 74 0.86 -8.00 -5.27
CA ASN A 74 -0.07 -8.35 -4.21
C ASN A 74 -0.14 -9.87 -4.12
N SER A 75 0.09 -10.41 -2.94
CA SER A 75 -0.05 -11.85 -2.69
C SER A 75 -0.78 -12.06 -1.38
N GLY A 76 -1.58 -13.12 -1.32
CA GLY A 76 -2.31 -13.39 -0.11
C GLY A 76 -2.88 -14.78 -0.04
N VAL A 77 -3.42 -15.07 1.13
CA VAL A 77 -4.15 -16.29 1.43
C VAL A 77 -5.49 -15.94 2.07
N GLU A 78 -6.50 -16.70 1.70
CA GLU A 78 -7.85 -16.57 2.21
C GLU A 78 -8.36 -17.94 2.63
N LEU A 79 -8.98 -18.02 3.79
CA LEU A 79 -9.59 -19.21 4.33
C LEU A 79 -10.97 -18.86 4.85
N SER A 80 -11.99 -19.56 4.37
CA SER A 80 -13.34 -19.49 4.89
C SER A 80 -13.77 -20.89 5.33
N LEU A 81 -14.27 -21.00 6.56
CA LEU A 81 -14.77 -22.24 7.11
C LEU A 81 -16.17 -22.03 7.67
N LYS A 82 -17.05 -22.98 7.43
CA LYS A 82 -18.36 -23.09 8.07
C LYS A 82 -18.47 -24.47 8.68
N GLY A 83 -18.73 -24.53 9.98
CA GLY A 83 -18.97 -25.76 10.72
C GLY A 83 -20.38 -25.81 11.30
N THR A 84 -21.16 -26.85 10.99
CA THR A 84 -22.46 -27.13 11.63
C THR A 84 -22.22 -27.99 12.88
N VAL A 85 -22.27 -27.36 14.04
CA VAL A 85 -22.02 -28.01 15.34
C VAL A 85 -23.21 -28.87 15.76
N LEU A 86 -24.39 -28.30 15.63
CA LEU A 86 -25.64 -29.00 16.02
C LEU A 86 -26.67 -28.84 14.88
N ARG A 87 -27.28 -29.96 14.54
CA ARG A 87 -28.39 -30.00 13.60
C ARG A 87 -29.42 -30.97 14.11
N ASP A 88 -30.52 -30.48 14.72
CA ASP A 88 -31.65 -31.24 15.17
C ASP A 88 -32.89 -30.90 14.36
N VAL A 89 -33.22 -31.75 13.38
CA VAL A 89 -34.36 -31.55 12.48
C VAL A 89 -35.70 -31.61 13.22
N LYS A 90 -35.81 -32.41 14.31
CA LYS A 90 -37.06 -32.53 15.04
C LYS A 90 -37.39 -31.31 15.88
N ARG A 91 -36.35 -30.62 16.36
CA ARG A 91 -36.50 -29.41 17.19
C ARG A 91 -36.29 -28.12 16.35
N GLU A 92 -36.10 -28.26 15.04
CA GLU A 92 -35.80 -27.13 14.14
C GLU A 92 -34.61 -26.29 14.61
N LEU A 93 -33.65 -26.94 15.28
CA LEU A 93 -32.48 -26.28 15.82
C LEU A 93 -31.25 -26.53 14.96
N ASN A 94 -30.61 -25.43 14.48
CA ASN A 94 -29.37 -25.47 13.75
C ASN A 94 -28.39 -24.50 14.37
N TRP A 95 -27.16 -24.95 14.63
CA TRP A 95 -26.07 -24.10 15.13
C TRP A 95 -24.86 -24.21 14.23
N ASP A 96 -24.56 -23.12 13.54
CA ASP A 96 -23.42 -22.99 12.62
C ASP A 96 -22.38 -22.03 13.21
N ILE A 97 -21.11 -22.35 13.02
CA ILE A 97 -19.96 -21.50 13.34
C ILE A 97 -19.28 -21.15 12.03
N PHE A 98 -18.90 -19.87 11.89
CA PHE A 98 -18.17 -19.35 10.73
C PHE A 98 -16.82 -18.83 11.16
N PHE A 99 -15.79 -19.13 10.39
CA PHE A 99 -14.44 -18.61 10.57
C PHE A 99 -13.91 -18.12 9.22
N ASN A 100 -13.44 -16.86 9.18
CA ASN A 100 -12.82 -16.27 8.02
C ASN A 100 -11.46 -15.69 8.39
N LEU A 101 -10.45 -16.02 7.59
CA LEU A 101 -9.10 -15.48 7.68
C LEU A 101 -8.69 -14.94 6.32
N ALA A 102 -8.15 -13.72 6.28
CA ALA A 102 -7.52 -13.17 5.10
C ALA A 102 -6.20 -12.51 5.47
N HIS A 103 -5.16 -12.81 4.71
CA HIS A 103 -3.86 -12.16 4.83
C HIS A 103 -3.43 -11.68 3.45
N ASN A 104 -3.14 -10.39 3.33
CA ASN A 104 -2.65 -9.78 2.10
C ASN A 104 -1.31 -9.07 2.34
N LYS A 105 -0.39 -9.22 1.41
CA LYS A 105 0.91 -8.54 1.39
C LYS A 105 1.09 -7.80 0.08
N ASN A 106 1.20 -6.48 0.17
CA ASN A 106 1.56 -5.62 -0.95
C ASN A 106 3.06 -5.34 -0.92
N LYS A 107 3.72 -5.38 -2.07
CA LYS A 107 5.15 -5.14 -2.19
C LYS A 107 5.49 -4.48 -3.52
N VAL A 108 6.21 -3.36 -3.45
CA VAL A 108 6.85 -2.76 -4.62
C VAL A 108 8.04 -3.64 -5.02
N LYS A 109 8.00 -4.23 -6.22
CA LYS A 109 9.07 -5.10 -6.74
C LYS A 109 10.14 -4.29 -7.44
N LYS A 110 9.72 -3.25 -8.17
CA LYS A 110 10.61 -2.44 -8.97
C LYS A 110 10.06 -1.02 -9.11
N ILE A 111 10.93 -0.03 -8.96
CA ILE A 111 10.63 1.37 -9.24
C ILE A 111 11.31 1.82 -10.54
N ASN A 112 10.72 2.78 -11.23
CA ASN A 112 11.32 3.37 -12.42
C ASN A 112 12.26 4.55 -12.05
N LYS A 113 13.03 5.04 -13.05
CA LYS A 113 13.96 6.15 -12.84
C LYS A 113 13.27 7.46 -12.43
N ALA A 114 12.07 7.72 -12.93
CA ALA A 114 11.30 8.93 -12.59
C ALA A 114 10.92 8.94 -11.11
N LEU A 115 10.54 7.80 -10.55
CA LEU A 115 10.24 7.68 -9.12
C LEU A 115 11.49 7.69 -8.25
N THR A 116 12.61 7.21 -8.74
CA THR A 116 13.88 7.39 -8.02
C THR A 116 14.20 8.89 -7.91
N ALA A 117 14.01 9.65 -8.98
CA ALA A 117 14.18 11.11 -8.96
C ALA A 117 13.14 11.80 -8.06
N PHE A 118 11.88 11.35 -8.08
CA PHE A 118 10.84 11.84 -7.17
C PHE A 118 11.21 11.60 -5.70
N ASN A 119 11.69 10.41 -5.33
CA ASN A 119 12.15 10.13 -3.98
C ASN A 119 13.28 11.08 -3.57
N ALA A 120 14.27 11.31 -4.45
CA ALA A 120 15.37 12.24 -4.21
C ALA A 120 14.89 13.70 -4.02
N ASP A 121 13.90 14.15 -4.81
CA ASP A 121 13.26 15.46 -4.64
C ASP A 121 12.54 15.55 -3.28
N GLN A 122 11.80 14.50 -2.89
CA GLN A 122 11.18 14.46 -1.57
C GLN A 122 12.21 14.51 -0.44
N ASP A 123 13.35 13.83 -0.59
CA ASP A 123 14.45 13.84 0.40
C ASP A 123 15.10 15.21 0.55
N SER A 124 15.03 16.06 -0.45
CA SER A 124 15.55 17.43 -0.40
C SER A 124 14.64 18.43 0.30
N LYS A 125 13.36 18.09 0.48
CA LYS A 125 12.36 18.96 1.11
C LYS A 125 12.39 18.79 2.62
N VAL A 126 12.42 19.91 3.33
CA VAL A 126 12.30 19.93 4.79
C VAL A 126 10.84 20.20 5.12
N GLU A 127 10.08 19.12 5.38
CA GLU A 127 8.66 19.22 5.75
C GLU A 127 8.41 18.40 7.03
N ASN A 128 7.61 18.94 7.92
CA ASN A 128 7.24 18.31 9.21
C ASN A 128 5.95 17.48 9.11
N LYS A 129 5.73 16.84 7.99
CA LYS A 129 4.57 15.96 7.73
C LYS A 129 5.03 14.64 7.12
N PRO A 130 4.24 13.56 7.25
CA PRO A 130 4.52 12.29 6.59
C PRO A 130 4.72 12.49 5.09
N MET A 131 5.74 11.87 4.54
CA MET A 131 6.07 11.96 3.11
C MET A 131 5.80 10.65 2.40
N ILE A 132 5.45 10.75 1.11
CA ILE A 132 5.28 9.60 0.26
C ILE A 132 6.62 9.27 -0.38
N ARG A 133 7.08 8.03 -0.20
CA ARG A 133 8.27 7.47 -0.83
C ARG A 133 8.00 6.06 -1.29
N TYR A 134 8.61 5.68 -2.39
CA TYR A 134 8.49 4.34 -2.93
C TYR A 134 9.84 3.64 -2.84
N LYS A 135 9.90 2.54 -2.11
CA LYS A 135 11.12 1.73 -1.96
C LYS A 135 10.82 0.29 -2.32
N GLU A 136 11.72 -0.30 -3.10
CA GLU A 136 11.64 -1.72 -3.43
C GLU A 136 11.67 -2.57 -2.16
N GLY A 137 10.82 -3.57 -2.13
CA GLY A 137 10.69 -4.46 -0.97
C GLY A 137 9.63 -4.05 0.04
N LEU A 138 9.20 -2.78 0.06
CA LEU A 138 8.16 -2.26 0.96
C LEU A 138 6.81 -2.15 0.25
N SER A 139 5.75 -1.92 1.03
CA SER A 139 4.42 -1.63 0.49
C SER A 139 4.41 -0.25 -0.19
N GLN A 140 3.61 -0.12 -1.26
CA GLN A 140 3.35 1.18 -1.87
C GLN A 140 2.64 2.16 -0.93
N ASN A 141 1.98 1.65 0.11
CA ASN A 141 1.26 2.43 1.12
C ASN A 141 2.08 2.63 2.40
N THR A 142 3.39 2.37 2.35
CA THR A 142 4.27 2.59 3.51
C THR A 142 4.28 4.07 3.87
N ILE A 143 4.01 4.36 5.13
CA ILE A 143 4.06 5.70 5.69
C ILE A 143 5.47 5.94 6.22
N TRP A 144 6.10 7.01 5.78
CA TRP A 144 7.45 7.38 6.17
C TRP A 144 7.38 8.53 7.16
N VAL A 145 7.93 8.33 8.35
CA VAL A 145 7.88 9.29 9.45
C VAL A 145 9.19 9.34 10.22
N ASN A 146 9.46 10.44 10.89
CA ASN A 146 10.45 10.48 11.95
C ASN A 146 9.83 9.93 13.23
N GLU A 147 10.51 9.02 13.86
CA GLU A 147 10.08 8.48 15.15
C GLU A 147 10.35 9.52 16.25
N SER A 148 9.28 10.01 16.87
CA SER A 148 9.34 10.95 17.99
C SER A 148 9.32 10.18 19.32
N LEU A 149 10.20 10.57 20.24
CA LEU A 149 10.24 10.06 21.61
C LEU A 149 9.53 11.00 22.60
N GLY A 150 8.89 12.05 22.09
CA GLY A 150 8.21 13.07 22.88
C GLY A 150 9.11 14.30 23.16
N ILE A 151 8.74 15.07 24.19
CA ILE A 151 9.39 16.32 24.52
C ILE A 151 10.41 16.12 25.65
N ASP A 152 11.60 16.68 25.50
CA ASP A 152 12.60 16.75 26.59
C ASP A 152 12.09 17.67 27.71
N PRO A 153 11.86 17.15 28.91
CA PRO A 153 11.34 17.96 30.00
C PRO A 153 12.34 19.03 30.49
N ALA A 154 13.63 18.91 30.15
CA ALA A 154 14.67 19.86 30.57
C ALA A 154 14.78 21.06 29.61
N THR A 155 14.56 20.83 28.29
CA THR A 155 14.73 21.87 27.25
C THR A 155 13.42 22.30 26.60
N GLY A 156 12.38 21.45 26.65
CA GLY A 156 11.12 21.69 25.96
C GLY A 156 11.19 21.33 24.46
N ASP A 157 12.30 20.79 23.97
CA ASP A 157 12.48 20.41 22.58
C ASP A 157 11.90 19.00 22.30
N GLU A 158 11.41 18.79 21.11
CA GLU A 158 10.99 17.45 20.66
C GLU A 158 12.22 16.60 20.32
N ILE A 159 12.24 15.36 20.82
CA ILE A 159 13.31 14.40 20.61
C ILE A 159 12.88 13.43 19.51
N PHE A 160 13.71 13.29 18.48
CA PHE A 160 13.52 12.33 17.39
C PHE A 160 14.63 11.26 17.42
N LEU A 161 14.37 10.14 16.73
CA LEU A 161 15.40 9.15 16.43
C LEU A 161 15.94 9.36 15.01
N ASP A 162 17.25 9.37 14.86
CA ASP A 162 17.90 9.31 13.56
C ASP A 162 17.85 7.88 12.97
N MET A 163 18.36 7.70 11.74
CA MET A 163 18.44 6.40 11.07
C MET A 163 19.28 5.36 11.83
N ASN A 164 20.20 5.81 12.69
CA ASN A 164 21.10 4.96 13.49
C ASN A 164 20.52 4.66 14.88
N GLY A 165 19.38 5.25 15.23
CA GLY A 165 18.76 5.11 16.54
C GLY A 165 19.30 6.09 17.60
N ASN A 166 20.07 7.11 17.20
CA ASN A 166 20.52 8.16 18.14
C ASN A 166 19.43 9.20 18.34
N LYS A 167 19.38 9.78 19.53
CA LYS A 167 18.48 10.88 19.85
C LYS A 167 18.99 12.18 19.23
N VAL A 168 18.13 12.87 18.50
CA VAL A 168 18.40 14.18 17.93
C VAL A 168 17.23 15.12 18.25
N ASN A 169 17.51 16.39 18.47
CA ASN A 169 16.50 17.41 18.77
C ASN A 169 16.12 18.26 17.54
N LYS A 170 16.52 17.82 16.35
CA LYS A 170 16.15 18.42 15.09
C LYS A 170 15.45 17.42 14.21
N TRP A 171 14.28 17.83 13.70
CA TRP A 171 13.61 17.12 12.65
C TRP A 171 14.43 17.18 11.35
N ASP A 172 14.67 16.05 10.70
CA ASP A 172 15.37 15.95 9.43
C ASP A 172 14.69 14.89 8.54
N SER A 173 14.36 15.28 7.31
CA SER A 173 13.75 14.38 6.31
C SER A 173 14.62 13.15 5.98
N LYS A 174 15.94 13.21 6.23
CA LYS A 174 16.87 12.09 6.05
C LYS A 174 16.65 10.97 7.08
N ASN A 175 15.99 11.27 8.20
CA ASN A 175 15.74 10.34 9.29
C ASN A 175 14.38 9.63 9.19
N TYR A 176 13.69 9.74 8.06
CA TYR A 176 12.44 9.00 7.85
C TYR A 176 12.66 7.49 7.84
N LYS A 177 11.87 6.81 8.65
CA LYS A 177 11.77 5.34 8.70
C LYS A 177 10.43 4.88 8.12
N PRO A 178 10.37 3.68 7.50
CA PRO A 178 9.13 3.08 6.99
C PRO A 178 8.25 2.56 8.12
#